data_62629e12ea904eab523a530b96b1fd15
#
_entry.id   62629e12ea904eab523a530b96b1fd15
#
_cell.length_a   1.000
_cell.length_b   1.000
_cell.length_c   1.000
_cell.angle_alpha   90.00
_cell.angle_beta   90.00
_cell.angle_gamma   90.00
#
_symmetry.space_group_name_H-M   'P 1'
#
loop_
_entity.id
_entity.type
_entity.pdbx_description
1 polymer ?
#
loop_
_entity_poly.entity_id
_entity_poly.type
_entity_poly.pdbx_seq_one_letter_code
_entity_poly.pdbx_strand_id
1 'polypeptide(L)'
;MSEHVYTAGAMPRRYAAAGNSSRQPSAASALALAGLCVVGLALTWIVAALVPAAHVRDAVALHDFTLLSRPHVDALANFLLDLLDPALFTLWAVFLIALALVRGRPRVGLAVACVMGLAPLTAETLKPLLAYPHAQVGYTYVAPASWPSGHATAAVALVLSAVLVAPMWLRPAVAALGGVFAVAVGCSLLILAWHMPSDVLGGYLVASLWMALAVAGLRAADRREASRRSESARISRGARRRSARRDPIAPPVPR
;
A
#
# COMPACT_ATOMS: atom_id res chain seq x y z
N MET A 1 -0.90 -64.21 37.03
CA MET A 1 -1.30 -63.48 35.82
C MET A 1 -1.84 -62.14 36.27
N SER A 2 -1.01 -61.10 36.28
CA SER A 2 -1.37 -59.73 36.74
C SER A 2 -1.35 -58.81 35.53
N GLU A 3 -2.54 -58.34 35.16
CA GLU A 3 -2.68 -57.33 34.07
C GLU A 3 -2.29 -55.96 34.60
N HIS A 4 -1.23 -55.39 34.04
CA HIS A 4 -0.87 -54.00 34.22
C HIS A 4 -1.72 -53.12 33.27
N VAL A 5 -2.70 -52.40 33.83
CA VAL A 5 -3.42 -51.34 33.14
C VAL A 5 -2.52 -50.13 33.02
N TYR A 6 -2.07 -49.82 31.79
CA TYR A 6 -1.41 -48.56 31.46
C TYR A 6 -2.41 -47.42 31.42
N THR A 7 -2.42 -46.58 32.43
CA THR A 7 -3.13 -45.28 32.40
C THR A 7 -2.36 -44.32 31.49
N ALA A 8 -2.97 -44.01 30.36
CA ALA A 8 -2.46 -42.97 29.44
C ALA A 8 -2.50 -41.59 30.13
N GLY A 9 -1.33 -41.13 30.53
CA GLY A 9 -1.15 -39.78 31.09
C GLY A 9 -1.54 -38.70 30.10
N ALA A 10 -2.51 -37.88 30.47
CA ALA A 10 -2.93 -36.70 29.72
C ALA A 10 -1.75 -35.71 29.60
N MET A 11 -1.20 -35.57 28.41
CA MET A 11 -0.22 -34.51 28.12
C MET A 11 -0.80 -33.13 28.42
N PRO A 12 -0.08 -32.25 29.11
CA PRO A 12 -0.58 -30.89 29.37
C PRO A 12 -0.63 -30.09 28.06
N ARG A 13 -1.83 -29.60 27.71
CA ARG A 13 -2.12 -28.72 26.57
C ARG A 13 -1.48 -27.32 26.74
N ARG A 14 -0.18 -27.23 27.00
CA ARG A 14 0.55 -25.96 27.16
C ARG A 14 1.44 -25.58 25.99
N TYR A 15 1.33 -26.24 24.83
CA TYR A 15 2.00 -25.85 23.59
C TYR A 15 1.03 -25.34 22.52
N ALA A 16 0.08 -24.52 22.93
CA ALA A 16 -0.73 -23.80 21.96
C ALA A 16 -0.53 -22.31 22.19
N ALA A 17 -0.02 -21.65 21.13
CA ALA A 17 0.00 -20.20 20.94
C ALA A 17 1.22 -19.42 21.46
N ALA A 18 2.43 -19.83 21.08
CA ALA A 18 3.40 -18.82 20.67
C ALA A 18 3.19 -18.54 19.17
N GLY A 19 1.98 -18.16 18.81
CA GLY A 19 1.67 -17.64 17.48
C GLY A 19 2.45 -16.35 17.30
N ASN A 20 3.41 -16.36 16.38
CA ASN A 20 4.10 -15.20 15.86
C ASN A 20 3.05 -14.21 15.34
N SER A 21 2.53 -13.37 16.22
CA SER A 21 1.67 -12.26 15.86
C SER A 21 2.56 -11.26 15.13
N SER A 22 2.77 -11.49 13.83
CA SER A 22 3.28 -10.47 12.93
C SER A 22 2.44 -9.23 13.22
N ARG A 23 3.03 -8.25 13.91
CA ARG A 23 2.36 -7.02 14.35
C ARG A 23 1.86 -6.33 13.10
N GLN A 24 0.59 -6.53 12.78
CA GLN A 24 -0.02 -5.80 11.67
C GLN A 24 0.10 -4.31 11.97
N PRO A 25 0.50 -3.48 10.99
CA PRO A 25 0.72 -2.06 11.20
C PRO A 25 -0.53 -1.43 11.83
N SER A 26 -0.34 -0.63 12.88
CA SER A 26 -1.43 0.10 13.51
C SER A 26 -1.89 1.26 12.63
N ALA A 27 -3.08 1.83 12.87
CA ALA A 27 -3.48 3.05 12.17
C ALA A 27 -2.49 4.20 12.43
N ALA A 28 -1.93 4.27 13.64
CA ALA A 28 -0.92 5.29 13.98
C ALA A 28 0.38 5.09 13.20
N SER A 29 0.88 3.85 13.06
CA SER A 29 2.09 3.58 12.26
C SER A 29 1.87 3.83 10.77
N ALA A 30 0.67 3.58 10.24
CA ALA A 30 0.34 3.91 8.87
C ALA A 30 0.28 5.43 8.65
N LEU A 31 -0.29 6.20 9.59
CA LEU A 31 -0.27 7.67 9.54
C LEU A 31 1.14 8.24 9.68
N ALA A 32 1.98 7.65 10.55
CA ALA A 32 3.38 8.05 10.65
C ALA A 32 4.14 7.83 9.32
N LEU A 33 3.88 6.70 8.64
CA LEU A 33 4.42 6.44 7.30
C LEU A 33 3.92 7.46 6.28
N ALA A 34 2.62 7.82 6.31
CA ALA A 34 2.08 8.86 5.45
C ALA A 34 2.78 10.22 5.68
N GLY A 35 2.98 10.60 6.95
CA GLY A 35 3.74 11.79 7.31
C GLY A 35 5.18 11.76 6.79
N LEU A 36 5.84 10.59 6.91
CA LEU A 36 7.20 10.40 6.38
C LEU A 36 7.24 10.54 4.85
N CYS A 37 6.22 10.02 4.14
CA CYS A 37 6.11 10.21 2.69
C CYS A 37 5.94 11.69 2.31
N VAL A 38 5.13 12.45 3.05
CA VAL A 38 4.99 13.91 2.82
C VAL A 38 6.30 14.65 3.03
N VAL A 39 7.02 14.34 4.12
CA VAL A 39 8.35 14.91 4.37
C VAL A 39 9.33 14.51 3.27
N GLY A 40 9.33 13.23 2.86
CA GLY A 40 10.15 12.73 1.76
C GLY A 40 9.85 13.44 0.44
N LEU A 41 8.58 13.66 0.11
CA LEU A 41 8.16 14.41 -1.09
C LEU A 41 8.69 15.85 -1.05
N ALA A 42 8.49 16.55 0.07
CA ALA A 42 8.98 17.92 0.22
C ALA A 42 10.51 17.97 0.10
N LEU A 43 11.23 17.08 0.77
CA LEU A 43 12.69 17.02 0.71
C LEU A 43 13.19 16.67 -0.69
N THR A 44 12.58 15.71 -1.38
CA THR A 44 12.98 15.32 -2.73
C THR A 44 12.83 16.49 -3.68
N TRP A 45 11.71 17.21 -3.63
CA TRP A 45 11.50 18.39 -4.46
C TRP A 45 12.46 19.54 -4.11
N ILE A 46 12.58 19.89 -2.82
CA ILE A 46 13.49 20.96 -2.36
C ILE A 46 14.93 20.69 -2.81
N VAL A 47 15.40 19.46 -2.62
CA VAL A 47 16.77 19.09 -2.98
C VAL A 47 16.96 19.11 -4.49
N ALA A 48 16.02 18.55 -5.26
CA ALA A 48 16.11 18.52 -6.71
C ALA A 48 15.99 19.90 -7.35
N ALA A 49 15.08 20.75 -6.85
CA ALA A 49 14.79 22.05 -7.46
C ALA A 49 15.70 23.19 -6.97
N LEU A 50 16.12 23.19 -5.68
CA LEU A 50 16.76 24.34 -5.05
C LEU A 50 18.22 24.12 -4.68
N VAL A 51 18.75 22.87 -4.72
CA VAL A 51 20.16 22.58 -4.41
C VAL A 51 20.95 22.37 -5.71
N PRO A 52 21.77 23.34 -6.15
CA PRO A 52 22.42 23.27 -7.46
C PRO A 52 23.25 22.01 -7.68
N ALA A 53 23.99 21.56 -6.66
CA ALA A 53 24.82 20.35 -6.76
C ALA A 53 23.98 19.08 -6.92
N ALA A 54 22.79 18.99 -6.28
CA ALA A 54 21.88 17.87 -6.43
C ALA A 54 21.21 17.91 -7.81
N HIS A 55 20.82 19.09 -8.27
CA HIS A 55 20.21 19.32 -9.57
C HIS A 55 21.12 18.83 -10.72
N VAL A 56 22.42 19.15 -10.66
CA VAL A 56 23.41 18.69 -11.65
C VAL A 56 23.63 17.18 -11.54
N ARG A 57 23.71 16.61 -10.33
CA ARG A 57 23.89 15.17 -10.14
C ARG A 57 22.70 14.35 -10.65
N ASP A 58 21.49 14.88 -10.50
CA ASP A 58 20.27 14.27 -11.01
C ASP A 58 20.32 14.18 -12.55
N ALA A 59 20.75 15.26 -13.22
CA ALA A 59 20.93 15.31 -14.66
C ALA A 59 22.08 14.40 -15.16
N VAL A 60 23.19 14.32 -14.43
CA VAL A 60 24.29 13.40 -14.75
C VAL A 60 23.82 11.95 -14.63
N ALA A 61 23.12 11.61 -13.55
CA ALA A 61 22.59 10.26 -13.36
C ALA A 61 21.60 9.90 -14.49
N LEU A 62 20.72 10.81 -14.90
CA LEU A 62 19.86 10.60 -16.06
C LEU A 62 20.67 10.32 -17.32
N HIS A 63 21.69 11.15 -17.60
CA HIS A 63 22.57 10.98 -18.75
C HIS A 63 23.21 9.58 -18.77
N ASP A 64 23.74 9.11 -17.63
CA ASP A 64 24.35 7.78 -17.50
C ASP A 64 23.35 6.66 -17.81
N PHE A 65 22.09 6.79 -17.38
CA PHE A 65 21.04 5.84 -17.74
C PHE A 65 20.76 5.83 -19.25
N THR A 66 20.78 6.97 -19.92
CA THR A 66 20.55 7.03 -21.37
C THR A 66 21.63 6.32 -22.18
N LEU A 67 22.84 6.14 -21.64
CA LEU A 67 23.90 5.35 -22.28
C LEU A 67 23.55 3.86 -22.37
N LEU A 68 22.56 3.37 -21.65
CA LEU A 68 22.04 2.01 -21.72
C LEU A 68 21.01 1.81 -22.85
N SER A 69 20.57 2.91 -23.49
CA SER A 69 19.61 2.85 -24.62
C SER A 69 20.18 1.99 -25.76
N ARG A 70 19.38 1.02 -26.20
CA ARG A 70 19.62 0.10 -27.33
C ARG A 70 18.26 -0.30 -27.86
N PRO A 71 18.11 -0.64 -29.14
CA PRO A 71 16.81 -0.94 -29.74
C PRO A 71 15.95 -1.96 -28.97
N HIS A 72 16.56 -3.02 -28.46
CA HIS A 72 15.85 -4.05 -27.69
C HIS A 72 15.58 -3.62 -26.24
N VAL A 73 16.44 -2.80 -25.64
CA VAL A 73 16.23 -2.23 -24.27
C VAL A 73 15.10 -1.21 -24.33
N ASP A 74 15.10 -0.34 -25.33
CA ASP A 74 14.08 0.68 -25.52
C ASP A 74 12.71 0.04 -25.84
N ALA A 75 12.69 -1.03 -26.62
CA ALA A 75 11.47 -1.79 -26.89
C ALA A 75 10.89 -2.40 -25.59
N LEU A 76 11.74 -2.99 -24.75
CA LEU A 76 11.32 -3.51 -23.45
C LEU A 76 10.86 -2.38 -22.52
N ALA A 77 11.60 -1.27 -22.48
CA ALA A 77 11.25 -0.09 -21.66
C ALA A 77 9.87 0.46 -22.06
N ASN A 78 9.62 0.68 -23.35
CA ASN A 78 8.33 1.14 -23.84
C ASN A 78 7.22 0.12 -23.51
N PHE A 79 7.43 -1.18 -23.72
CA PHE A 79 6.46 -2.20 -23.34
C PHE A 79 6.07 -2.14 -21.87
N LEU A 80 7.03 -1.94 -20.96
CA LEU A 80 6.75 -1.81 -19.52
C LEU A 80 5.94 -0.55 -19.21
N LEU A 81 6.20 0.55 -19.91
CA LEU A 81 5.44 1.79 -19.74
C LEU A 81 4.03 1.68 -20.32
N ASP A 82 3.88 1.04 -21.49
CA ASP A 82 2.57 0.80 -22.14
C ASP A 82 1.61 0.00 -21.24
N LEU A 83 2.14 -0.89 -20.37
CA LEU A 83 1.32 -1.59 -19.36
C LEU A 83 0.66 -0.66 -18.35
N LEU A 84 1.15 0.57 -18.23
CA LEU A 84 0.65 1.61 -17.32
C LEU A 84 -0.07 2.74 -18.06
N ASP A 85 -0.28 2.63 -19.36
CA ASP A 85 -1.11 3.55 -20.12
C ASP A 85 -2.48 3.69 -19.48
N PRO A 86 -3.14 4.86 -19.53
CA PRO A 86 -4.38 5.13 -18.82
C PRO A 86 -5.46 4.07 -19.02
N ALA A 87 -5.58 3.51 -20.24
CA ALA A 87 -6.57 2.48 -20.56
C ALA A 87 -6.26 1.16 -19.82
N LEU A 88 -5.02 0.65 -19.93
CA LEU A 88 -4.60 -0.58 -19.26
C LEU A 88 -4.53 -0.41 -17.75
N PHE A 89 -4.07 0.74 -17.27
CA PHE A 89 -4.07 1.05 -15.84
C PHE A 89 -5.48 1.03 -15.25
N THR A 90 -6.46 1.57 -15.99
CA THR A 90 -7.88 1.51 -15.60
C THR A 90 -8.38 0.06 -15.55
N LEU A 91 -8.01 -0.78 -16.52
CA LEU A 91 -8.37 -2.21 -16.51
C LEU A 91 -7.78 -2.92 -15.29
N TRP A 92 -6.51 -2.65 -14.93
CA TRP A 92 -5.89 -3.17 -13.70
C TRP A 92 -6.65 -2.73 -12.46
N ALA A 93 -7.06 -1.45 -12.38
CA ALA A 93 -7.83 -0.93 -11.26
C ALA A 93 -9.18 -1.65 -11.14
N VAL A 94 -9.94 -1.75 -12.23
CA VAL A 94 -11.23 -2.47 -12.28
C VAL A 94 -11.05 -3.93 -11.87
N PHE A 95 -10.04 -4.61 -12.40
CA PHE A 95 -9.74 -6.00 -12.06
C PHE A 95 -9.48 -6.19 -10.56
N LEU A 96 -8.62 -5.36 -9.96
CA LEU A 96 -8.29 -5.47 -8.53
C LEU A 96 -9.49 -5.12 -7.64
N ILE A 97 -10.29 -4.12 -8.02
CA ILE A 97 -11.53 -3.76 -7.31
C ILE A 97 -12.52 -4.93 -7.38
N ALA A 98 -12.78 -5.47 -8.57
CA ALA A 98 -13.67 -6.60 -8.77
C ALA A 98 -13.21 -7.82 -7.96
N LEU A 99 -11.91 -8.12 -7.98
CA LEU A 99 -11.34 -9.22 -7.20
C LEU A 99 -11.52 -9.02 -5.68
N ALA A 100 -11.39 -7.78 -5.18
CA ALA A 100 -11.66 -7.47 -3.78
C ALA A 100 -13.14 -7.65 -3.43
N LEU A 101 -14.06 -7.25 -4.32
CA LEU A 101 -15.51 -7.39 -4.14
C LEU A 101 -15.96 -8.84 -4.16
N VAL A 102 -15.51 -9.63 -5.13
CA VAL A 102 -15.81 -11.09 -5.22
C VAL A 102 -15.33 -11.84 -3.97
N ARG A 103 -14.24 -11.37 -3.36
CA ARG A 103 -13.73 -11.91 -2.08
C ARG A 103 -14.48 -11.39 -0.85
N GLY A 104 -15.58 -10.68 -1.00
CA GLY A 104 -16.37 -10.13 0.12
C GLY A 104 -15.62 -9.05 0.91
N ARG A 105 -14.68 -8.32 0.27
CA ARG A 105 -13.84 -7.30 0.92
C ARG A 105 -14.10 -5.89 0.35
N PRO A 106 -15.33 -5.34 0.43
CA PRO A 106 -15.69 -4.07 -0.23
C PRO A 106 -14.86 -2.89 0.26
N ARG A 107 -14.48 -2.86 1.54
CA ARG A 107 -13.59 -1.81 2.09
C ARG A 107 -12.22 -1.81 1.43
N VAL A 108 -11.68 -2.99 1.10
CA VAL A 108 -10.42 -3.12 0.36
C VAL A 108 -10.61 -2.66 -1.08
N GLY A 109 -11.72 -3.00 -1.72
CA GLY A 109 -12.05 -2.49 -3.05
C GLY A 109 -12.10 -0.97 -3.09
N LEU A 110 -12.73 -0.33 -2.11
CA LEU A 110 -12.74 1.13 -1.97
C LEU A 110 -11.33 1.70 -1.76
N ALA A 111 -10.51 1.07 -0.91
CA ALA A 111 -9.14 1.49 -0.69
C ALA A 111 -8.31 1.43 -1.97
N VAL A 112 -8.44 0.36 -2.77
CA VAL A 112 -7.81 0.22 -4.09
C VAL A 112 -8.28 1.32 -5.05
N ALA A 113 -9.59 1.58 -5.11
CA ALA A 113 -10.14 2.65 -5.95
C ALA A 113 -9.56 4.02 -5.57
N CYS A 114 -9.47 4.31 -4.27
CA CYS A 114 -8.84 5.56 -3.79
C CYS A 114 -7.36 5.64 -4.17
N VAL A 115 -6.58 4.58 -3.94
CA VAL A 115 -5.13 4.60 -4.22
C VAL A 115 -4.88 4.74 -5.72
N MET A 116 -5.52 3.90 -6.54
CA MET A 116 -5.29 3.90 -8.00
C MET A 116 -5.89 5.11 -8.71
N GLY A 117 -6.91 5.75 -8.14
CA GLY A 117 -7.48 6.99 -8.68
C GLY A 117 -6.73 8.24 -8.20
N LEU A 118 -6.56 8.38 -6.88
CA LEU A 118 -6.07 9.62 -6.28
C LEU A 118 -4.55 9.77 -6.36
N ALA A 119 -3.77 8.69 -6.37
CA ALA A 119 -2.31 8.83 -6.46
C ALA A 119 -1.86 9.40 -7.81
N PRO A 120 -2.26 8.84 -8.98
CA PRO A 120 -1.93 9.46 -10.27
C PRO A 120 -2.52 10.87 -10.43
N LEU A 121 -3.75 11.09 -9.98
CA LEU A 121 -4.37 12.42 -10.02
C LEU A 121 -3.54 13.44 -9.21
N THR A 122 -3.04 13.05 -8.03
CA THR A 122 -2.14 13.90 -7.24
C THR A 122 -0.85 14.20 -7.99
N ALA A 123 -0.23 13.19 -8.61
CA ALA A 123 0.98 13.41 -9.41
C ALA A 123 0.74 14.40 -10.55
N GLU A 124 -0.34 14.23 -11.32
CA GLU A 124 -0.66 15.12 -12.43
C GLU A 124 -1.00 16.56 -11.98
N THR A 125 -1.67 16.72 -10.84
CA THR A 125 -1.97 18.05 -10.28
C THR A 125 -0.75 18.77 -9.71
N LEU A 126 0.22 18.03 -9.16
CA LEU A 126 1.46 18.62 -8.62
C LEU A 126 2.42 19.09 -9.73
N LYS A 127 2.43 18.47 -10.91
CA LYS A 127 3.32 18.82 -12.02
C LYS A 127 3.34 20.32 -12.38
N PRO A 128 2.20 20.94 -12.69
CA PRO A 128 2.19 22.36 -13.04
C PRO A 128 2.48 23.27 -11.83
N LEU A 129 2.13 22.83 -10.62
CA LEU A 129 2.29 23.63 -9.40
C LEU A 129 3.75 23.68 -8.91
N LEU A 130 4.50 22.61 -9.16
CA LEU A 130 5.86 22.41 -8.65
C LEU A 130 6.90 22.32 -9.79
N ALA A 131 6.54 22.80 -10.99
CA ALA A 131 7.40 22.83 -12.14
C ALA A 131 8.67 23.68 -11.87
N TYR A 132 9.83 23.15 -12.25
CA TYR A 132 11.11 23.84 -12.17
C TYR A 132 12.01 23.46 -13.36
N PRO A 133 12.92 24.35 -13.81
CA PRO A 133 13.83 24.03 -14.90
C PRO A 133 14.85 22.99 -14.47
N HIS A 134 15.09 21.98 -15.33
CA HIS A 134 16.09 20.95 -15.08
C HIS A 134 17.46 21.33 -15.65
N ALA A 135 18.53 20.90 -14.97
CA ALA A 135 19.87 20.96 -15.55
C ALA A 135 19.95 20.03 -16.76
N GLN A 136 20.67 20.42 -17.77
CA GLN A 136 20.88 19.64 -18.98
C GLN A 136 22.33 19.13 -19.03
N VAL A 137 22.47 17.83 -19.30
CA VAL A 137 23.76 17.17 -19.52
C VAL A 137 23.66 16.39 -20.84
N GLY A 138 24.59 16.63 -21.74
CA GLY A 138 24.51 16.05 -23.09
C GLY A 138 23.32 16.58 -23.88
N TYR A 139 22.63 15.70 -24.57
CA TYR A 139 21.44 15.98 -25.39
C TYR A 139 20.10 15.66 -24.68
N THR A 140 20.15 15.35 -23.38
CA THR A 140 18.93 14.98 -22.64
C THR A 140 18.13 16.23 -22.29
N TYR A 141 16.82 16.17 -22.56
CA TYR A 141 15.88 17.23 -22.18
C TYR A 141 14.68 16.62 -21.48
N VAL A 142 14.40 17.11 -20.29
CA VAL A 142 13.18 16.77 -19.54
C VAL A 142 12.38 18.05 -19.31
N ALA A 143 11.08 17.99 -19.53
CA ALA A 143 10.19 19.13 -19.38
C ALA A 143 10.14 19.63 -17.92
N PRO A 144 10.04 20.95 -17.66
CA PRO A 144 10.00 21.50 -16.30
C PRO A 144 8.86 20.94 -15.42
N ALA A 145 7.73 20.57 -16.02
CA ALA A 145 6.57 20.01 -15.33
C ALA A 145 6.62 18.47 -15.30
N SER A 146 7.76 17.85 -15.02
CA SER A 146 7.93 16.40 -14.97
C SER A 146 7.75 15.81 -13.58
N TRP A 147 8.01 16.56 -12.51
CA TRP A 147 7.93 16.10 -11.12
C TRP A 147 6.51 16.23 -10.54
N PRO A 148 6.02 15.20 -9.83
CA PRO A 148 6.51 13.82 -9.75
C PRO A 148 6.06 12.96 -10.94
N SER A 149 6.76 11.84 -11.21
CA SER A 149 6.44 10.95 -12.34
C SER A 149 5.09 10.24 -12.19
N GLY A 150 4.20 10.40 -13.19
CA GLY A 150 2.91 9.72 -13.25
C GLY A 150 3.03 8.19 -13.43
N HIS A 151 3.92 7.71 -14.33
CA HIS A 151 4.16 6.28 -14.54
C HIS A 151 4.78 5.60 -13.32
N ALA A 152 5.74 6.24 -12.65
CA ALA A 152 6.30 5.72 -11.40
C ALA A 152 5.23 5.62 -10.30
N THR A 153 4.36 6.64 -10.20
CA THR A 153 3.21 6.64 -9.29
C THR A 153 2.25 5.50 -9.61
N ALA A 154 1.89 5.31 -10.87
CA ALA A 154 1.00 4.26 -11.33
C ALA A 154 1.57 2.86 -11.04
N ALA A 155 2.87 2.64 -11.32
CA ALA A 155 3.55 1.37 -11.05
C ALA A 155 3.45 0.98 -9.57
N VAL A 156 3.83 1.87 -8.67
CA VAL A 156 3.80 1.58 -7.22
C VAL A 156 2.37 1.48 -6.70
N ALA A 157 1.44 2.33 -7.17
CA ALA A 157 0.03 2.23 -6.81
C ALA A 157 -0.58 0.88 -7.20
N LEU A 158 -0.27 0.38 -8.41
CA LEU A 158 -0.69 -0.93 -8.89
C LEU A 158 -0.12 -2.06 -8.01
N VAL A 159 1.19 -2.04 -7.77
CA VAL A 159 1.89 -3.06 -6.97
C VAL A 159 1.35 -3.13 -5.55
N LEU A 160 1.25 -1.99 -4.87
CA LEU A 160 0.77 -1.95 -3.48
C LEU A 160 -0.70 -2.35 -3.39
N SER A 161 -1.53 -1.99 -4.37
CA SER A 161 -2.93 -2.41 -4.47
C SER A 161 -3.04 -3.92 -4.70
N ALA A 162 -2.21 -4.50 -5.56
CA ALA A 162 -2.15 -5.94 -5.78
C ALA A 162 -1.75 -6.70 -4.49
N VAL A 163 -0.74 -6.22 -3.76
CA VAL A 163 -0.33 -6.77 -2.45
C VAL A 163 -1.46 -6.70 -1.43
N LEU A 164 -2.21 -5.58 -1.39
CA LEU A 164 -3.32 -5.39 -0.46
C LEU A 164 -4.47 -6.38 -0.73
N VAL A 165 -4.78 -6.64 -2.01
CA VAL A 165 -5.82 -7.58 -2.45
C VAL A 165 -5.37 -9.03 -2.31
N ALA A 166 -4.10 -9.34 -2.50
CA ALA A 166 -3.57 -10.71 -2.48
C ALA A 166 -3.85 -11.45 -1.15
N PRO A 167 -4.06 -12.78 -1.19
CA PRO A 167 -4.10 -13.60 0.02
C PRO A 167 -2.75 -13.59 0.72
N MET A 168 -2.76 -13.78 2.05
CA MET A 168 -1.57 -13.60 2.90
C MET A 168 -0.33 -14.40 2.43
N TRP A 169 -0.54 -15.61 1.94
CA TRP A 169 0.53 -16.49 1.48
C TRP A 169 1.17 -16.03 0.16
N LEU A 170 0.42 -15.30 -0.69
CA LEU A 170 0.93 -14.76 -1.96
C LEU A 170 1.58 -13.37 -1.81
N ARG A 171 1.29 -12.64 -0.74
CA ARG A 171 1.78 -11.27 -0.57
C ARG A 171 3.29 -11.10 -0.73
N PRO A 172 4.15 -11.99 -0.15
CA PRO A 172 5.59 -11.83 -0.33
C PRO A 172 6.01 -11.96 -1.80
N ALA A 173 5.44 -12.91 -2.53
CA ALA A 173 5.75 -13.10 -3.95
C ALA A 173 5.25 -11.92 -4.80
N VAL A 174 4.01 -11.45 -4.57
CA VAL A 174 3.45 -10.28 -5.26
C VAL A 174 4.26 -9.02 -4.94
N ALA A 175 4.71 -8.85 -3.70
CA ALA A 175 5.55 -7.72 -3.31
C ALA A 175 6.94 -7.78 -3.96
N ALA A 176 7.56 -8.95 -4.02
CA ALA A 176 8.86 -9.13 -4.65
C ALA A 176 8.80 -8.88 -6.16
N LEU A 177 7.88 -9.54 -6.87
CA LEU A 177 7.70 -9.38 -8.32
C LEU A 177 7.27 -7.95 -8.66
N GLY A 178 6.34 -7.40 -7.88
CA GLY A 178 5.88 -6.02 -8.05
C GLY A 178 6.99 -5.01 -7.76
N GLY A 179 7.84 -5.25 -6.78
CA GLY A 179 9.02 -4.43 -6.50
C GLY A 179 9.99 -4.41 -7.69
N VAL A 180 10.28 -5.58 -8.26
CA VAL A 180 11.09 -5.68 -9.48
C VAL A 180 10.43 -4.91 -10.65
N PHE A 181 9.12 -5.07 -10.84
CA PHE A 181 8.38 -4.32 -11.86
C PHE A 181 8.47 -2.80 -11.63
N ALA A 182 8.24 -2.31 -10.42
CA ALA A 182 8.31 -0.88 -10.12
C ALA A 182 9.72 -0.31 -10.39
N VAL A 183 10.78 -1.04 -10.01
CA VAL A 183 12.17 -0.65 -10.32
C VAL A 183 12.42 -0.66 -11.82
N ALA A 184 11.96 -1.69 -12.54
CA ALA A 184 12.10 -1.78 -13.99
C ALA A 184 11.41 -0.61 -14.71
N VAL A 185 10.19 -0.23 -14.28
CA VAL A 185 9.50 0.97 -14.78
C VAL A 185 10.30 2.23 -14.50
N GLY A 186 10.83 2.39 -13.28
CA GLY A 186 11.69 3.52 -12.95
C GLY A 186 12.93 3.60 -13.86
N CYS A 187 13.65 2.49 -14.05
CA CYS A 187 14.79 2.42 -14.97
C CYS A 187 14.37 2.73 -16.42
N SER A 188 13.21 2.24 -16.88
CA SER A 188 12.69 2.52 -18.22
C SER A 188 12.49 4.01 -18.45
N LEU A 189 11.93 4.72 -17.47
CA LEU A 189 11.74 6.18 -17.54
C LEU A 189 13.05 6.95 -17.68
N LEU A 190 14.12 6.47 -17.01
CA LEU A 190 15.44 7.08 -17.06
C LEU A 190 16.16 6.73 -18.37
N ILE A 191 16.11 5.50 -18.84
CA ILE A 191 16.73 5.07 -20.10
C ILE A 191 16.15 5.83 -21.29
N LEU A 192 14.82 6.04 -21.29
CA LEU A 192 14.11 6.78 -22.34
C LEU A 192 14.18 8.32 -22.16
N ALA A 193 14.88 8.82 -21.13
CA ALA A 193 14.97 10.23 -20.79
C ALA A 193 13.64 10.97 -20.60
N TRP A 194 12.62 10.26 -20.09
CA TRP A 194 11.30 10.87 -19.86
C TRP A 194 11.22 11.63 -18.54
N HIS A 195 12.00 11.21 -17.54
CA HIS A 195 11.97 11.75 -16.19
C HIS A 195 13.36 11.81 -15.56
N MET A 196 13.55 12.73 -14.60
CA MET A 196 14.70 12.74 -13.72
C MET A 196 14.61 11.64 -12.65
N PRO A 197 15.72 11.14 -12.08
CA PRO A 197 15.71 10.24 -10.93
C PRO A 197 14.86 10.74 -9.76
N SER A 198 14.92 12.04 -9.46
CA SER A 198 14.08 12.67 -8.43
C SER A 198 12.58 12.60 -8.74
N ASP A 199 12.19 12.66 -10.03
CA ASP A 199 10.78 12.55 -10.44
C ASP A 199 10.24 11.14 -10.15
N VAL A 200 11.05 10.13 -10.42
CA VAL A 200 10.72 8.71 -10.16
C VAL A 200 10.53 8.48 -8.66
N LEU A 201 11.47 8.98 -7.84
CA LEU A 201 11.36 8.90 -6.39
C LEU A 201 10.11 9.63 -5.87
N GLY A 202 9.83 10.82 -6.39
CA GLY A 202 8.61 11.57 -6.09
C GLY A 202 7.35 10.75 -6.38
N GLY A 203 7.29 10.10 -7.53
CA GLY A 203 6.17 9.23 -7.91
C GLY A 203 5.97 8.05 -6.96
N TYR A 204 7.05 7.38 -6.54
CA TYR A 204 7.00 6.29 -5.56
C TYR A 204 6.48 6.76 -4.21
N LEU A 205 6.87 7.95 -3.77
CA LEU A 205 6.43 8.53 -2.50
C LEU A 205 4.94 8.92 -2.55
N VAL A 206 4.44 9.47 -3.67
CA VAL A 206 3.00 9.78 -3.84
C VAL A 206 2.15 8.52 -3.72
N ALA A 207 2.51 7.44 -4.42
CA ALA A 207 1.76 6.20 -4.32
C ALA A 207 1.82 5.57 -2.92
N SER A 208 2.99 5.62 -2.28
CA SER A 208 3.19 5.13 -0.92
C SER A 208 2.39 5.92 0.11
N LEU A 209 2.29 7.24 -0.06
CA LEU A 209 1.45 8.13 0.75
C LEU A 209 -0.02 7.70 0.70
N TRP A 210 -0.59 7.56 -0.50
CA TRP A 210 -1.99 7.16 -0.65
C TRP A 210 -2.25 5.75 -0.11
N MET A 211 -1.32 4.82 -0.29
CA MET A 211 -1.44 3.48 0.30
C MET A 211 -1.38 3.53 1.83
N ALA A 212 -0.50 4.33 2.41
CA ALA A 212 -0.42 4.49 3.87
C ALA A 212 -1.72 5.08 4.43
N LEU A 213 -2.31 6.10 3.76
CA LEU A 213 -3.60 6.67 4.13
C LEU A 213 -4.74 5.65 4.01
N ALA A 214 -4.78 4.86 2.94
CA ALA A 214 -5.76 3.80 2.73
C ALA A 214 -5.70 2.73 3.83
N VAL A 215 -4.49 2.28 4.18
CA VAL A 215 -4.26 1.32 5.28
C VAL A 215 -4.68 1.93 6.63
N ALA A 216 -4.36 3.20 6.90
CA ALA A 216 -4.81 3.89 8.11
C ALA A 216 -6.34 3.93 8.21
N GLY A 217 -7.02 4.25 7.11
CA GLY A 217 -8.48 4.25 7.01
C GLY A 217 -9.10 2.88 7.28
N LEU A 218 -8.57 1.82 6.66
CA LEU A 218 -9.01 0.44 6.88
C LEU A 218 -8.87 0.05 8.37
N ARG A 219 -7.72 0.33 8.99
CA ARG A 219 -7.48 0.03 10.42
C ARG A 219 -8.37 0.83 11.36
N ALA A 220 -8.65 2.09 11.03
CA ALA A 220 -9.59 2.91 11.79
C ALA A 220 -11.03 2.35 11.70
N ALA A 221 -11.46 1.91 10.53
CA ALA A 221 -12.76 1.27 10.33
C ALA A 221 -12.88 -0.03 11.13
N ASP A 222 -11.85 -0.89 11.10
CA ASP A 222 -11.83 -2.16 11.86
C ASP A 222 -11.92 -1.90 13.38
N ARG A 223 -11.22 -0.89 13.90
CA ARG A 223 -11.28 -0.51 15.32
C ARG A 223 -12.67 -0.02 15.73
N ARG A 224 -13.30 0.83 14.90
CA ARG A 224 -14.65 1.33 15.16
C ARG A 224 -15.68 0.19 15.21
N GLU A 225 -15.55 -0.78 14.32
CA GLU A 225 -16.44 -1.95 14.30
C GLU A 225 -16.24 -2.83 15.54
N ALA A 226 -14.99 -3.10 15.94
CA ALA A 226 -14.68 -3.83 17.16
C ALA A 226 -15.25 -3.14 18.41
N SER A 227 -15.13 -1.82 18.52
CA SER A 227 -15.69 -1.03 19.63
C SER A 227 -17.22 -1.12 19.68
N ARG A 228 -17.89 -0.99 18.52
CA ARG A 228 -19.37 -1.13 18.44
C ARG A 228 -19.84 -2.51 18.85
N ARG A 229 -19.15 -3.57 18.42
CA ARG A 229 -19.48 -4.97 18.80
C ARG A 229 -19.31 -5.19 20.31
N SER A 230 -18.25 -4.66 20.90
CA SER A 230 -18.00 -4.78 22.36
C SER A 230 -19.05 -4.04 23.17
N GLU A 231 -19.47 -2.85 22.74
CA GLU A 231 -20.53 -2.07 23.39
C GLU A 231 -21.88 -2.79 23.33
N SER A 232 -22.28 -3.30 22.14
CA SER A 232 -23.50 -4.08 21.98
C SER A 232 -23.51 -5.34 22.85
N ALA A 233 -22.36 -6.03 22.97
CA ALA A 233 -22.22 -7.20 23.84
C ALA A 233 -22.33 -6.82 25.34
N ARG A 234 -21.85 -5.64 25.76
CA ARG A 234 -22.00 -5.14 27.13
C ARG A 234 -23.45 -4.84 27.46
N ILE A 235 -24.17 -4.16 26.55
CA ILE A 235 -25.58 -3.82 26.71
C ILE A 235 -26.43 -5.10 26.83
N SER A 236 -26.23 -6.08 25.94
CA SER A 236 -26.96 -7.35 25.96
C SER A 236 -26.73 -8.16 27.24
N ARG A 237 -25.46 -8.19 27.74
CA ARG A 237 -25.15 -8.83 29.05
C ARG A 237 -25.82 -8.11 30.22
N GLY A 238 -25.85 -6.76 30.19
CA GLY A 238 -26.54 -5.96 31.20
C GLY A 238 -28.05 -6.21 31.23
N ALA A 239 -28.66 -6.28 30.06
CA ALA A 239 -30.10 -6.60 29.94
C ALA A 239 -30.44 -8.01 30.48
N ARG A 240 -29.65 -9.04 30.13
CA ARG A 240 -29.82 -10.41 30.64
C ARG A 240 -29.64 -10.49 32.16
N ARG A 241 -28.71 -9.76 32.76
CA ARG A 241 -28.53 -9.70 34.22
C ARG A 241 -29.72 -9.03 34.91
N ARG A 242 -30.34 -8.02 34.28
CA ARG A 242 -31.53 -7.35 34.82
C ARG A 242 -32.76 -8.24 34.71
N SER A 243 -32.98 -8.99 33.64
CA SER A 243 -34.10 -9.97 33.53
C SER A 243 -33.94 -11.08 34.55
N ALA A 244 -32.76 -11.68 34.69
CA ALA A 244 -32.48 -12.73 35.66
C ALA A 244 -32.67 -12.28 37.15
N ARG A 245 -32.61 -10.97 37.43
CA ARG A 245 -32.95 -10.44 38.77
C ARG A 245 -34.42 -10.11 38.95
N ARG A 246 -35.22 -10.10 37.88
CA ARG A 246 -36.67 -9.82 37.92
C ARG A 246 -37.56 -11.06 37.98
N ASP A 247 -37.01 -12.26 37.80
CA ASP A 247 -37.78 -13.50 37.98
C ASP A 247 -38.14 -13.64 39.47
N PRO A 248 -39.42 -13.53 39.83
CA PRO A 248 -39.82 -13.65 41.23
C PRO A 248 -39.64 -15.10 41.67
N ILE A 249 -39.19 -15.23 42.90
CA ILE A 249 -39.15 -16.48 43.64
C ILE A 249 -40.49 -17.23 43.41
N ALA A 250 -40.41 -18.47 42.89
CA ALA A 250 -41.55 -19.32 42.75
C ALA A 250 -42.33 -19.40 44.09
N PRO A 251 -43.66 -19.30 44.10
CA PRO A 251 -44.41 -19.38 45.33
C PRO A 251 -44.17 -20.73 46.01
N PRO A 252 -44.15 -20.80 47.35
CA PRO A 252 -43.96 -22.07 48.07
C PRO A 252 -45.09 -23.03 47.74
N VAL A 253 -44.74 -24.26 47.40
CA VAL A 253 -45.67 -25.36 47.16
C VAL A 253 -46.42 -25.61 48.46
N PRO A 254 -47.81 -25.57 48.52
CA PRO A 254 -48.55 -25.90 49.71
C PRO A 254 -48.42 -27.39 49.97
N ARG A 255 -48.21 -27.76 51.25
CA ARG A 255 -48.21 -29.17 51.74
C ARG A 255 -49.60 -29.77 51.83
#